data_7014d894130307d6e1962175f84ddbf8
#
_entry.id   7014d894130307d6e1962175f84ddbf8
#
_cell.length_a   1.000
_cell.length_b   1.000
_cell.length_c   1.000
_cell.angle_alpha   90.00
_cell.angle_beta   90.00
_cell.angle_gamma   90.00
#
_symmetry.space_group_name_H-M   'P 1'
#
loop_
_entity.id
_entity.type
_entity.pdbx_description
1 polymer ?
#
loop_
_entity_poly.entity_id
_entity_poly.type
_entity_poly.pdbx_seq_one_letter_code
_entity_poly.pdbx_strand_id
1 'polypeptide(L)'
;MAADPTRVITRLFVPGQEGFEVHESRAGAVLRRILALDEDGVRAALDDIVIRFDRRHRDLVGTFRRHARELSDRLDPGRDLSDARILLLGAAFTSEYTIEGAALCNPSIVEHPDQSGVAPGSLRFVMSVRGIGEGHRSSIGFRTGTVDGAGTVHFDDAVPFATVGTITSTLLDAAVFRNELVKVWGSEETAGYVLDGLGERFSRGDLDDRLERLHRHSRTRAHTPQLIELITDIADRSYGVEFRGEIPLAERVLWPATDAEEAGMEDARFVRFVEDDGQATYYATYTAYDGVEISQQMLTTKDFRTFDSTPMVGAAAANKGLALFPRRIHGRFAAMSRSDRESNTVAFSDHLSVWTTTQECQKPSAVWETLQLGNCGSPLETGAGWLVLTHGVGPMRTYSIGAILLDLDDPTRIIGRLPFALLHPAADERDGYVPNVVYSCGALVHADTLVLPYGIGDCAIGIATVALPELLAAMQP
;
A
#
# COMPACT_ATOMS: atom_id res chain seq x y z
N MET A 1 -6.29 19.37 0.86
CA MET A 1 -6.63 18.51 -0.31
C MET A 1 -7.78 17.62 0.10
N ALA A 2 -8.88 17.60 -0.64
CA ALA A 2 -10.05 16.77 -0.35
C ALA A 2 -10.07 15.53 -1.27
N ALA A 3 -10.85 14.52 -0.89
CA ALA A 3 -11.18 13.36 -1.73
C ALA A 3 -11.88 13.82 -3.01
N ASP A 4 -11.59 13.16 -4.13
CA ASP A 4 -12.17 13.46 -5.44
C ASP A 4 -13.00 12.25 -5.93
N PRO A 5 -14.34 12.32 -5.84
CA PRO A 5 -15.21 11.23 -6.26
C PRO A 5 -15.20 11.02 -7.78
N THR A 6 -14.60 11.91 -8.56
CA THR A 6 -14.50 11.76 -10.01
C THR A 6 -13.32 10.85 -10.41
N ARG A 7 -12.39 10.57 -9.51
CA ARG A 7 -11.31 9.62 -9.75
C ARG A 7 -11.82 8.19 -9.67
N VAL A 8 -11.99 7.60 -10.82
CA VAL A 8 -12.56 6.26 -11.00
C VAL A 8 -11.59 5.35 -11.77
N ILE A 9 -11.62 4.08 -11.44
CA ILE A 9 -11.01 3.00 -12.22
C ILE A 9 -12.10 2.14 -12.85
N THR A 10 -11.75 1.38 -13.87
CA THR A 10 -12.65 0.37 -14.45
C THR A 10 -12.34 -1.01 -13.88
N ARG A 11 -13.38 -1.78 -13.60
CA ARG A 11 -13.27 -3.17 -13.14
C ARG A 11 -14.21 -4.08 -13.91
N LEU A 12 -13.78 -5.34 -14.06
CA LEU A 12 -14.70 -6.37 -14.51
C LEU A 12 -15.81 -6.53 -13.46
N PHE A 13 -17.04 -6.41 -13.91
CA PHE A 13 -18.24 -6.57 -13.08
C PHE A 13 -19.09 -7.70 -13.63
N VAL A 14 -19.24 -8.75 -12.85
CA VAL A 14 -20.08 -9.89 -13.21
C VAL A 14 -21.36 -9.81 -12.37
N PRO A 15 -22.54 -9.56 -12.98
CA PRO A 15 -23.78 -9.44 -12.24
C PRO A 15 -24.17 -10.75 -11.54
N GLY A 16 -24.36 -10.70 -10.23
CA GLY A 16 -24.63 -11.86 -9.38
C GLY A 16 -23.33 -12.60 -9.04
N GLN A 17 -22.99 -12.73 -7.77
CA GLN A 17 -21.87 -13.57 -7.30
C GLN A 17 -22.14 -15.08 -7.47
N GLU A 18 -23.23 -15.42 -8.12
CA GLU A 18 -23.65 -16.78 -8.36
C GLU A 18 -22.70 -17.45 -9.34
N GLY A 19 -22.20 -18.61 -8.97
CA GLY A 19 -21.37 -19.42 -9.84
C GLY A 19 -22.06 -19.57 -11.21
N PHE A 20 -21.26 -19.39 -12.28
CA PHE A 20 -21.77 -19.37 -13.65
C PHE A 20 -22.28 -20.75 -14.10
N GLU A 21 -23.46 -21.12 -13.72
CA GLU A 21 -24.23 -22.09 -14.52
C GLU A 21 -24.80 -21.34 -15.72
N VAL A 22 -24.27 -21.65 -16.90
CA VAL A 22 -24.38 -20.87 -18.15
C VAL A 22 -25.82 -20.60 -18.61
N HIS A 23 -26.80 -21.33 -18.13
CA HIS A 23 -28.18 -21.28 -18.66
C HIS A 23 -29.17 -20.47 -17.83
N GLU A 24 -28.90 -20.18 -16.56
CA GLU A 24 -29.86 -19.49 -15.67
C GLU A 24 -29.28 -18.27 -14.94
N SER A 25 -27.99 -17.99 -15.05
CA SER A 25 -27.34 -16.86 -14.34
C SER A 25 -27.73 -15.50 -14.91
N ARG A 26 -27.69 -14.45 -14.06
CA ARG A 26 -27.90 -13.05 -14.48
C ARG A 26 -26.89 -12.64 -15.56
N ALA A 27 -25.65 -13.06 -15.45
CA ALA A 27 -24.61 -12.81 -16.44
C ALA A 27 -24.95 -13.47 -17.80
N GLY A 28 -25.40 -14.73 -17.80
CA GLY A 28 -25.89 -15.40 -19.01
C GLY A 28 -27.09 -14.68 -19.64
N ALA A 29 -27.99 -14.10 -18.85
CA ALA A 29 -29.10 -13.31 -19.35
C ALA A 29 -28.62 -12.00 -20.03
N VAL A 30 -27.60 -11.32 -19.47
CA VAL A 30 -26.97 -10.14 -20.10
C VAL A 30 -26.34 -10.51 -21.44
N LEU A 31 -25.55 -11.57 -21.49
CA LEU A 31 -24.94 -12.08 -22.73
C LEU A 31 -26.01 -12.32 -23.80
N ARG A 32 -27.07 -13.07 -23.49
CA ARG A 32 -28.18 -13.35 -24.44
C ARG A 32 -28.84 -12.08 -24.97
N ARG A 33 -29.08 -11.06 -24.12
CA ARG A 33 -29.68 -9.79 -24.54
C ARG A 33 -28.82 -9.06 -25.57
N ILE A 34 -27.50 -8.96 -25.33
CA ILE A 34 -26.55 -8.31 -26.23
C ILE A 34 -26.42 -9.10 -27.52
N LEU A 35 -26.39 -10.43 -27.46
CA LEU A 35 -26.31 -11.29 -28.63
C LEU A 35 -27.58 -11.26 -29.49
N ALA A 36 -28.72 -10.84 -28.94
CA ALA A 36 -30.00 -10.70 -29.65
C ALA A 36 -30.19 -9.33 -30.34
N LEU A 37 -29.35 -8.32 -30.04
CA LEU A 37 -29.40 -7.02 -30.71
C LEU A 37 -29.02 -7.17 -32.21
N ASP A 38 -29.56 -6.33 -33.07
CA ASP A 38 -29.06 -6.17 -34.42
C ASP A 38 -27.77 -5.32 -34.41
N GLU A 39 -27.05 -5.29 -35.54
CA GLU A 39 -25.76 -4.61 -35.61
C GLU A 39 -25.88 -3.07 -35.54
N ASP A 40 -27.01 -2.50 -35.94
CA ASP A 40 -27.25 -1.05 -35.80
C ASP A 40 -27.53 -0.67 -34.37
N GLY A 41 -28.28 -1.48 -33.61
CA GLY A 41 -28.51 -1.32 -32.19
C GLY A 41 -27.23 -1.49 -31.38
N VAL A 42 -26.37 -2.44 -31.77
CA VAL A 42 -25.04 -2.63 -31.13
C VAL A 42 -24.18 -1.40 -31.29
N ARG A 43 -24.06 -0.86 -32.52
CA ARG A 43 -23.25 0.33 -32.81
C ARG A 43 -23.78 1.56 -32.06
N ALA A 44 -25.09 1.82 -32.15
CA ALA A 44 -25.71 2.95 -31.46
C ALA A 44 -25.50 2.91 -29.92
N ALA A 45 -25.63 1.72 -29.31
CA ALA A 45 -25.40 1.55 -27.88
C ALA A 45 -23.92 1.78 -27.50
N LEU A 46 -22.99 1.25 -28.29
CA LEU A 46 -21.56 1.41 -28.04
C LEU A 46 -21.13 2.88 -28.18
N ASP A 47 -21.58 3.57 -29.24
CA ASP A 47 -21.27 4.98 -29.48
C ASP A 47 -21.77 5.87 -28.31
N ASP A 48 -23.00 5.64 -27.83
CA ASP A 48 -23.55 6.35 -26.67
C ASP A 48 -22.71 6.13 -25.40
N ILE A 49 -22.27 4.90 -25.14
CA ILE A 49 -21.41 4.57 -24.00
C ILE A 49 -20.06 5.28 -24.11
N VAL A 50 -19.41 5.19 -25.26
CA VAL A 50 -18.09 5.83 -25.48
C VAL A 50 -18.21 7.36 -25.32
N ILE A 51 -19.21 8.01 -25.90
CA ILE A 51 -19.41 9.47 -25.76
C ILE A 51 -19.55 9.88 -24.29
N ARG A 52 -20.24 9.09 -23.48
CA ARG A 52 -20.48 9.42 -22.06
C ARG A 52 -19.28 9.17 -21.15
N PHE A 53 -18.46 8.14 -21.42
CA PHE A 53 -17.47 7.66 -20.46
C PHE A 53 -16.01 7.85 -20.90
N ASP A 54 -15.71 8.07 -22.19
CA ASP A 54 -14.35 8.13 -22.72
C ASP A 54 -13.46 9.17 -22.01
N ARG A 55 -14.03 10.33 -21.65
CA ARG A 55 -13.28 11.42 -20.98
C ARG A 55 -12.87 11.11 -19.55
N ARG A 56 -13.31 10.01 -18.96
CA ARG A 56 -13.03 9.61 -17.58
C ARG A 56 -11.94 8.54 -17.49
N HIS A 57 -11.55 7.96 -18.63
CA HIS A 57 -10.62 6.86 -18.71
C HIS A 57 -9.58 7.08 -19.79
N ARG A 58 -8.34 6.67 -19.54
CA ARG A 58 -7.25 6.82 -20.51
C ARG A 58 -7.43 5.92 -21.74
N ASP A 59 -7.97 4.71 -21.57
CA ASP A 59 -8.19 3.71 -22.62
C ASP A 59 -9.46 2.90 -22.33
N LEU A 60 -10.62 3.53 -22.54
CA LEU A 60 -11.91 2.90 -22.29
C LEU A 60 -12.17 1.72 -23.24
N VAL A 61 -11.91 1.91 -24.54
CA VAL A 61 -12.15 0.89 -25.57
C VAL A 61 -11.23 -0.33 -25.38
N GLY A 62 -9.95 -0.09 -25.06
CA GLY A 62 -9.02 -1.17 -24.71
C GLY A 62 -9.46 -1.94 -23.46
N THR A 63 -10.06 -1.26 -22.48
CA THR A 63 -10.64 -1.89 -21.30
C THR A 63 -11.82 -2.79 -21.66
N PHE A 64 -12.75 -2.32 -22.49
CA PHE A 64 -13.87 -3.16 -22.95
C PHE A 64 -13.37 -4.40 -23.69
N ARG A 65 -12.36 -4.25 -24.55
CA ARG A 65 -11.76 -5.39 -25.28
C ARG A 65 -11.09 -6.38 -24.33
N ARG A 66 -10.42 -5.92 -23.27
CA ARG A 66 -9.81 -6.77 -22.24
C ARG A 66 -10.86 -7.55 -21.47
N HIS A 67 -11.89 -6.87 -20.96
CA HIS A 67 -12.96 -7.52 -20.21
C HIS A 67 -13.77 -8.51 -21.06
N ALA A 68 -13.98 -8.20 -22.36
CA ALA A 68 -14.60 -9.16 -23.28
C ALA A 68 -13.77 -10.44 -23.46
N ARG A 69 -12.42 -10.34 -23.47
CA ARG A 69 -11.56 -11.52 -23.53
C ARG A 69 -11.65 -12.38 -22.28
N GLU A 70 -11.75 -11.77 -21.11
CA GLU A 70 -11.94 -12.49 -19.83
C GLU A 70 -13.27 -13.26 -19.78
N LEU A 71 -14.21 -12.87 -20.64
CA LEU A 71 -15.50 -13.56 -20.81
C LEU A 71 -15.50 -14.60 -21.94
N SER A 72 -14.40 -14.72 -22.72
CA SER A 72 -14.35 -15.56 -23.92
C SER A 72 -14.68 -17.02 -23.67
N ASP A 73 -14.24 -17.58 -22.54
CA ASP A 73 -14.49 -18.98 -22.15
C ASP A 73 -15.99 -19.27 -21.88
N ARG A 74 -16.81 -18.23 -21.85
CA ARG A 74 -18.25 -18.25 -21.59
C ARG A 74 -19.09 -17.98 -22.81
N LEU A 75 -18.43 -17.65 -23.93
CA LEU A 75 -19.02 -17.47 -25.23
C LEU A 75 -18.87 -18.76 -26.03
N ASP A 76 -19.85 -19.07 -26.88
CA ASP A 76 -19.74 -20.20 -27.80
C ASP A 76 -18.54 -19.99 -28.74
N PRO A 77 -17.52 -20.87 -28.71
CA PRO A 77 -16.28 -20.70 -29.46
C PRO A 77 -16.47 -20.64 -30.98
N GLY A 78 -17.61 -21.09 -31.49
CA GLY A 78 -17.93 -21.11 -32.93
C GLY A 78 -18.68 -19.88 -33.43
N ARG A 79 -18.96 -18.89 -32.57
CA ARG A 79 -19.75 -17.73 -32.94
C ARG A 79 -18.87 -16.59 -33.44
N ASP A 80 -19.02 -16.23 -34.71
CA ASP A 80 -18.35 -15.03 -35.27
C ASP A 80 -19.11 -13.77 -34.81
N LEU A 81 -18.42 -12.91 -34.03
CA LEU A 81 -18.94 -11.67 -33.46
C LEU A 81 -18.25 -10.47 -34.10
N SER A 82 -19.02 -9.45 -34.45
CA SER A 82 -18.45 -8.17 -34.87
C SER A 82 -17.61 -7.51 -33.74
N ASP A 83 -16.62 -6.71 -34.11
CA ASP A 83 -15.76 -5.99 -33.15
C ASP A 83 -16.61 -5.07 -32.24
N ALA A 84 -17.63 -4.40 -32.80
CA ALA A 84 -18.56 -3.58 -32.04
C ALA A 84 -19.34 -4.40 -30.99
N ARG A 85 -19.77 -5.61 -31.33
CA ARG A 85 -20.47 -6.50 -30.38
C ARG A 85 -19.55 -7.01 -29.28
N ILE A 86 -18.30 -7.34 -29.61
CA ILE A 86 -17.27 -7.72 -28.62
C ILE A 86 -17.05 -6.57 -27.64
N LEU A 87 -16.91 -5.33 -28.12
CA LEU A 87 -16.75 -4.15 -27.28
C LEU A 87 -17.97 -3.88 -26.41
N LEU A 88 -19.20 -4.02 -26.95
CA LEU A 88 -20.43 -3.85 -26.17
C LEU A 88 -20.59 -4.93 -25.09
N LEU A 89 -20.17 -6.16 -25.37
CA LEU A 89 -20.08 -7.22 -24.35
C LEU A 89 -19.13 -6.81 -23.24
N GLY A 90 -17.91 -6.38 -23.56
CA GLY A 90 -16.95 -5.87 -22.58
C GLY A 90 -17.51 -4.71 -21.76
N ALA A 91 -18.15 -3.73 -22.42
CA ALA A 91 -18.77 -2.60 -21.76
C ALA A 91 -19.86 -3.02 -20.74
N ALA A 92 -20.70 -3.98 -21.09
CA ALA A 92 -21.78 -4.47 -20.23
C ALA A 92 -21.26 -5.18 -18.96
N PHE A 93 -20.03 -5.67 -18.98
CA PHE A 93 -19.33 -6.29 -17.84
C PHE A 93 -18.22 -5.40 -17.29
N THR A 94 -18.29 -4.10 -17.56
CA THR A 94 -17.40 -3.09 -16.95
C THR A 94 -18.20 -2.19 -16.02
N SER A 95 -17.70 -1.97 -14.81
CA SER A 95 -18.19 -0.93 -13.93
C SER A 95 -17.08 0.07 -13.62
N GLU A 96 -17.47 1.33 -13.39
CA GLU A 96 -16.61 2.30 -12.73
C GLU A 96 -16.59 2.03 -11.23
N TYR A 97 -15.44 2.29 -10.63
CA TYR A 97 -15.21 2.17 -9.19
C TYR A 97 -14.47 3.42 -8.71
N THR A 98 -15.07 4.16 -7.78
CA THR A 98 -14.41 5.34 -7.21
C THR A 98 -13.36 4.91 -6.19
N ILE A 99 -12.13 5.41 -6.32
CA ILE A 99 -11.00 5.00 -5.47
C ILE A 99 -10.84 5.84 -4.21
N GLU A 100 -11.42 7.05 -4.18
CA GLU A 100 -11.33 7.97 -3.04
C GLU A 100 -12.65 8.73 -2.79
N GLY A 101 -13.78 8.12 -3.20
CA GLY A 101 -15.09 8.76 -3.08
C GLY A 101 -15.61 8.90 -1.65
N ALA A 102 -15.11 8.10 -0.71
CA ALA A 102 -15.49 8.16 0.69
C ALA A 102 -14.48 8.96 1.53
N ALA A 103 -13.18 8.80 1.28
CA ALA A 103 -12.14 9.42 2.10
C ALA A 103 -10.80 9.52 1.35
N LEU A 104 -9.96 10.45 1.81
CA LEU A 104 -8.55 10.61 1.42
C LEU A 104 -7.76 10.94 2.68
N CYS A 105 -6.84 10.05 3.08
CA CYS A 105 -6.18 10.14 4.38
C CYS A 105 -4.77 9.53 4.39
N ASN A 106 -4.14 9.51 5.54
CA ASN A 106 -2.91 8.79 5.90
C ASN A 106 -1.77 9.02 4.90
N PRO A 107 -1.39 10.28 4.62
CA PRO A 107 -0.35 10.60 3.66
C PRO A 107 1.05 10.24 4.19
N SER A 108 1.94 9.86 3.25
CA SER A 108 3.38 9.72 3.48
C SER A 108 4.15 10.40 2.36
N ILE A 109 5.18 11.16 2.67
CA ILE A 109 5.92 11.96 1.71
C ILE A 109 7.39 11.57 1.68
N VAL A 110 7.97 11.47 0.47
CA VAL A 110 9.40 11.22 0.23
C VAL A 110 9.91 12.05 -0.94
N GLU A 111 11.22 12.20 -1.03
CA GLU A 111 11.88 12.78 -2.20
C GLU A 111 11.53 12.00 -3.48
N HIS A 112 11.20 12.72 -4.57
CA HIS A 112 10.93 12.12 -5.88
C HIS A 112 12.23 11.58 -6.49
N PRO A 113 12.23 10.39 -7.14
CA PRO A 113 13.44 9.82 -7.75
C PRO A 113 14.06 10.69 -8.86
N ASP A 114 13.26 11.48 -9.53
CA ASP A 114 13.70 12.42 -10.56
C ASP A 114 13.60 13.86 -10.06
N GLN A 115 14.75 14.47 -9.82
CA GLN A 115 14.92 15.87 -9.42
C GLN A 115 15.26 16.80 -10.60
N SER A 116 15.18 16.30 -11.84
CA SER A 116 15.48 17.11 -13.04
C SER A 116 14.47 18.25 -13.22
N GLY A 117 14.95 19.42 -13.62
CA GLY A 117 14.09 20.59 -13.87
C GLY A 117 13.53 21.27 -12.61
N VAL A 118 13.93 20.85 -11.41
CA VAL A 118 13.53 21.51 -10.16
C VAL A 118 14.34 22.81 -9.97
N ALA A 119 13.69 23.87 -9.50
CA ALA A 119 14.35 25.14 -9.23
C ALA A 119 15.47 24.99 -8.17
N PRO A 120 16.59 25.73 -8.26
CA PRO A 120 17.63 25.67 -7.25
C PRO A 120 17.08 25.93 -5.83
N GLY A 121 17.45 25.07 -4.89
CA GLY A 121 16.98 25.16 -3.50
C GLY A 121 15.59 24.59 -3.26
N SER A 122 14.92 24.06 -4.29
CA SER A 122 13.64 23.34 -4.16
C SER A 122 13.86 21.83 -4.26
N LEU A 123 12.91 21.04 -3.76
CA LEU A 123 12.89 19.59 -3.79
C LEU A 123 11.56 19.12 -4.40
N ARG A 124 11.61 18.23 -5.38
CA ARG A 124 10.41 17.52 -5.85
C ARG A 124 10.11 16.34 -4.94
N PHE A 125 8.83 16.14 -4.60
CA PHE A 125 8.39 15.05 -3.74
C PHE A 125 7.35 14.14 -4.41
N VAL A 126 7.24 12.93 -3.87
CA VAL A 126 6.11 12.02 -4.04
C VAL A 126 5.40 11.91 -2.69
N MET A 127 4.10 12.08 -2.69
CA MET A 127 3.25 11.83 -1.54
C MET A 127 2.29 10.69 -1.85
N SER A 128 2.39 9.58 -1.12
CA SER A 128 1.37 8.54 -1.15
C SER A 128 0.19 8.94 -0.29
N VAL A 129 -1.01 8.52 -0.70
CA VAL A 129 -2.27 8.78 0.00
C VAL A 129 -3.10 7.52 0.03
N ARG A 130 -3.82 7.30 1.13
CA ARG A 130 -4.84 6.25 1.21
C ARG A 130 -6.15 6.81 0.70
N GLY A 131 -6.62 6.29 -0.44
CA GLY A 131 -7.97 6.55 -0.92
C GLY A 131 -8.93 5.47 -0.42
N ILE A 132 -10.12 5.85 0.05
CA ILE A 132 -11.19 4.93 0.43
C ILE A 132 -12.34 5.12 -0.55
N GLY A 133 -12.62 4.08 -1.32
CA GLY A 133 -13.64 4.10 -2.36
C GLY A 133 -14.89 3.33 -2.00
N GLU A 134 -15.61 2.90 -3.02
CA GLU A 134 -16.83 2.09 -2.91
C GLU A 134 -16.56 0.82 -2.08
N GLY A 135 -17.51 0.44 -1.21
CA GLY A 135 -17.38 -0.73 -0.33
C GLY A 135 -16.31 -0.59 0.76
N HIS A 136 -15.86 0.64 1.06
CA HIS A 136 -14.79 0.94 2.03
C HIS A 136 -13.44 0.31 1.72
N ARG A 137 -13.21 -0.07 0.45
CA ARG A 137 -11.94 -0.64 0.01
C ARG A 137 -10.87 0.44 -0.13
N SER A 138 -9.73 0.23 0.51
CA SER A 138 -8.61 1.16 0.48
C SER A 138 -7.63 0.84 -0.65
N SER A 139 -7.07 1.89 -1.24
CA SER A 139 -6.00 1.81 -2.25
C SER A 139 -4.92 2.85 -1.96
N ILE A 140 -3.73 2.69 -2.56
CA ILE A 140 -2.64 3.65 -2.44
C ILE A 140 -2.55 4.44 -3.74
N GLY A 141 -2.86 5.73 -3.68
CA GLY A 141 -2.64 6.68 -4.75
C GLY A 141 -1.43 7.56 -4.50
N PHE A 142 -1.07 8.37 -5.49
CA PHE A 142 0.08 9.26 -5.38
C PHE A 142 -0.28 10.70 -5.77
N ARG A 143 0.46 11.64 -5.20
CA ARG A 143 0.47 13.07 -5.55
C ARG A 143 1.92 13.51 -5.69
N THR A 144 2.18 14.49 -6.53
CA THR A 144 3.51 15.07 -6.72
C THR A 144 3.47 16.58 -6.53
N GLY A 145 4.64 17.15 -6.32
CA GLY A 145 4.79 18.58 -6.13
C GLY A 145 6.21 18.95 -5.76
N THR A 146 6.42 20.17 -5.34
CA THR A 146 7.72 20.70 -4.90
C THR A 146 7.60 21.39 -3.54
N VAL A 147 8.73 21.37 -2.81
CA VAL A 147 8.94 22.20 -1.62
C VAL A 147 10.03 23.18 -1.98
N ASP A 148 9.80 24.47 -1.80
CA ASP A 148 10.82 25.48 -2.04
C ASP A 148 11.77 25.66 -0.84
N GLY A 149 12.83 26.48 -1.00
CA GLY A 149 13.82 26.72 0.06
C GLY A 149 13.26 27.47 1.29
N ALA A 150 12.05 28.01 1.21
CA ALA A 150 11.33 28.63 2.32
C ALA A 150 10.36 27.66 3.02
N GLY A 151 10.27 26.40 2.55
CA GLY A 151 9.38 25.39 3.08
C GLY A 151 7.94 25.47 2.54
N THR A 152 7.69 26.29 1.50
CA THR A 152 6.38 26.36 0.87
C THR A 152 6.14 25.15 -0.03
N VAL A 153 5.00 24.49 0.15
CA VAL A 153 4.61 23.30 -0.61
C VAL A 153 3.70 23.67 -1.77
N HIS A 154 4.09 23.26 -2.97
CA HIS A 154 3.33 23.44 -4.20
C HIS A 154 3.00 22.07 -4.78
N PHE A 155 1.70 21.74 -4.90
CA PHE A 155 1.26 20.52 -5.57
C PHE A 155 1.19 20.75 -7.08
N ASP A 156 1.53 19.71 -7.81
CA ASP A 156 1.26 19.67 -9.25
C ASP A 156 -0.25 19.65 -9.52
N ASP A 157 -0.66 20.04 -10.72
CA ASP A 157 -2.07 20.08 -11.12
C ASP A 157 -2.71 18.69 -10.97
N ALA A 158 -3.99 18.67 -10.61
CA ALA A 158 -4.75 17.45 -10.52
C ALA A 158 -4.82 16.73 -11.88
N VAL A 159 -4.56 15.43 -11.86
CA VAL A 159 -4.65 14.59 -13.06
C VAL A 159 -6.06 14.01 -13.20
N PRO A 160 -6.61 13.95 -14.44
CA PRO A 160 -8.01 13.58 -14.65
C PRO A 160 -8.26 12.07 -14.53
N PHE A 161 -7.20 11.25 -14.61
CA PHE A 161 -7.35 9.79 -14.67
C PHE A 161 -6.77 9.10 -13.44
N ALA A 162 -7.28 7.89 -13.19
CA ALA A 162 -6.69 6.92 -12.28
C ALA A 162 -6.41 5.62 -13.04
N THR A 163 -5.20 5.11 -12.90
CA THR A 163 -4.75 3.93 -13.65
C THR A 163 -4.18 2.90 -12.70
N VAL A 164 -4.75 1.70 -12.72
CA VAL A 164 -4.24 0.52 -11.98
C VAL A 164 -3.13 -0.13 -12.78
N GLY A 165 -2.06 -0.53 -12.11
CA GLY A 165 -0.95 -1.26 -12.73
C GLY A 165 -1.34 -2.68 -13.13
N THR A 166 -0.54 -3.27 -14.01
CA THR A 166 -0.66 -4.69 -14.38
C THR A 166 0.04 -5.54 -13.34
N ILE A 167 -0.64 -6.57 -12.84
CA ILE A 167 -0.03 -7.54 -11.92
C ILE A 167 0.97 -8.41 -12.69
N THR A 168 2.13 -8.60 -12.08
CA THR A 168 3.23 -9.42 -12.61
C THR A 168 3.74 -10.37 -11.53
N SER A 169 4.48 -11.39 -11.91
CA SER A 169 5.17 -12.25 -10.95
C SER A 169 6.39 -11.56 -10.36
N THR A 170 6.69 -11.85 -9.10
CA THR A 170 7.93 -11.47 -8.43
C THR A 170 8.67 -12.70 -7.87
N LEU A 171 9.91 -12.52 -7.42
CA LEU A 171 10.64 -13.57 -6.74
C LEU A 171 10.18 -13.70 -5.28
N LEU A 172 9.99 -14.92 -4.86
CA LEU A 172 9.63 -15.30 -3.50
C LEU A 172 10.90 -15.36 -2.62
N ASP A 173 10.74 -15.04 -1.33
CA ASP A 173 11.83 -14.98 -0.35
C ASP A 173 11.79 -16.20 0.58
N ALA A 174 12.80 -17.07 0.53
CA ALA A 174 12.89 -18.28 1.36
C ALA A 174 12.82 -18.00 2.86
N ALA A 175 13.31 -16.85 3.33
CA ALA A 175 13.30 -16.49 4.73
C ALA A 175 11.86 -16.28 5.27
N VAL A 176 10.96 -15.72 4.46
CA VAL A 176 9.53 -15.59 4.78
C VAL A 176 8.90 -16.96 4.99
N PHE A 177 9.08 -17.87 4.03
CA PHE A 177 8.53 -19.23 4.11
C PHE A 177 9.09 -19.97 5.32
N ARG A 178 10.38 -19.88 5.56
CA ARG A 178 11.03 -20.51 6.72
C ARG A 178 10.41 -20.02 8.03
N ASN A 179 10.27 -18.72 8.18
CA ASN A 179 9.69 -18.12 9.41
C ASN A 179 8.26 -18.62 9.65
N GLU A 180 7.40 -18.58 8.64
CA GLU A 180 6.00 -18.99 8.78
C GLU A 180 5.86 -20.51 8.97
N LEU A 181 6.67 -21.31 8.29
CA LEU A 181 6.68 -22.77 8.46
C LEU A 181 7.13 -23.16 9.87
N VAL A 182 8.17 -22.53 10.40
CA VAL A 182 8.64 -22.77 11.77
C VAL A 182 7.60 -22.31 12.81
N LYS A 183 6.95 -21.18 12.58
CA LYS A 183 5.89 -20.65 13.46
C LYS A 183 4.72 -21.64 13.59
N VAL A 184 4.26 -22.24 12.48
CA VAL A 184 3.10 -23.13 12.47
C VAL A 184 3.44 -24.55 12.94
N TRP A 185 4.58 -25.10 12.52
CA TRP A 185 4.95 -26.48 12.81
C TRP A 185 6.02 -26.65 13.89
N GLY A 186 6.62 -25.54 14.37
CA GLY A 186 7.65 -25.58 15.41
C GLY A 186 8.94 -26.31 15.03
N SER A 187 9.19 -26.51 13.72
CA SER A 187 10.27 -27.37 13.25
C SER A 187 11.04 -26.77 12.06
N GLU A 188 12.32 -26.49 12.30
CA GLU A 188 13.28 -26.13 11.25
C GLU A 188 13.47 -27.26 10.23
N GLU A 189 13.35 -28.51 10.63
CA GLU A 189 13.47 -29.67 9.74
C GLU A 189 12.34 -29.67 8.70
N THR A 190 11.11 -29.34 9.10
CA THR A 190 9.97 -29.23 8.17
C THR A 190 10.19 -28.09 7.17
N ALA A 191 10.62 -26.92 7.64
CA ALA A 191 10.93 -25.80 6.76
C ALA A 191 12.09 -26.14 5.80
N GLY A 192 13.16 -26.74 6.31
CA GLY A 192 14.27 -27.21 5.50
C GLY A 192 13.84 -28.20 4.44
N TYR A 193 12.99 -29.19 4.80
CA TYR A 193 12.47 -30.17 3.83
C TYR A 193 11.62 -29.54 2.72
N VAL A 194 10.79 -28.55 3.05
CA VAL A 194 9.97 -27.84 2.06
C VAL A 194 10.83 -27.01 1.11
N LEU A 195 11.81 -26.29 1.65
CA LEU A 195 12.65 -25.36 0.89
C LEU A 195 13.87 -26.03 0.25
N ASP A 196 14.06 -27.34 0.44
CA ASP A 196 15.19 -28.08 -0.11
C ASP A 196 15.25 -27.96 -1.64
N GLY A 197 16.41 -27.54 -2.15
CA GLY A 197 16.67 -27.30 -3.56
C GLY A 197 16.13 -25.97 -4.10
N LEU A 198 15.49 -25.13 -3.27
CA LEU A 198 15.16 -23.73 -3.60
C LEU A 198 16.30 -22.82 -3.11
N GLY A 199 16.61 -21.76 -3.87
CA GLY A 199 17.57 -20.73 -3.47
C GLY A 199 17.00 -19.77 -2.41
N GLU A 200 17.78 -18.77 -2.00
CA GLU A 200 17.30 -17.70 -1.13
C GLU A 200 16.14 -16.90 -1.75
N ARG A 201 16.19 -16.74 -3.08
CA ARG A 201 15.11 -16.19 -3.90
C ARG A 201 14.77 -17.18 -4.99
N PHE A 202 13.49 -17.44 -5.22
CA PHE A 202 13.00 -18.42 -6.19
C PHE A 202 11.69 -17.95 -6.85
N SER A 203 11.39 -18.50 -8.01
CA SER A 203 10.16 -18.17 -8.75
C SER A 203 8.96 -18.96 -8.23
N ARG A 204 7.74 -18.51 -8.58
CA ARG A 204 6.52 -19.30 -8.34
C ARG A 204 6.59 -20.67 -9.01
N GLY A 205 7.15 -20.77 -10.23
CA GLY A 205 7.30 -22.04 -10.93
C GLY A 205 8.21 -23.01 -10.20
N ASP A 206 9.35 -22.53 -9.63
CA ASP A 206 10.23 -23.40 -8.81
C ASP A 206 9.51 -23.96 -7.59
N LEU A 207 8.65 -23.12 -6.96
CA LEU A 207 7.81 -23.52 -5.83
C LEU A 207 6.77 -24.57 -6.25
N ASP A 208 6.05 -24.34 -7.33
CA ASP A 208 5.01 -25.25 -7.82
C ASP A 208 5.60 -26.61 -8.17
N ASP A 209 6.76 -26.65 -8.84
CA ASP A 209 7.52 -27.88 -9.11
C ASP A 209 7.94 -28.58 -7.80
N ARG A 210 8.30 -27.83 -6.78
CA ARG A 210 8.65 -28.38 -5.47
C ARG A 210 7.42 -28.97 -4.76
N LEU A 211 6.30 -28.25 -4.77
CA LEU A 211 5.04 -28.72 -4.18
C LEU A 211 4.51 -29.98 -4.86
N GLU A 212 4.62 -30.09 -6.19
CA GLU A 212 4.27 -31.32 -6.90
C GLU A 212 5.14 -32.50 -6.48
N ARG A 213 6.44 -32.30 -6.29
CA ARG A 213 7.34 -33.35 -5.77
C ARG A 213 6.95 -33.75 -4.35
N LEU A 214 6.65 -32.81 -3.47
CA LEU A 214 6.18 -33.06 -2.12
C LEU A 214 4.86 -33.86 -2.13
N HIS A 215 3.90 -33.47 -2.95
CA HIS A 215 2.62 -34.16 -3.08
C HIS A 215 2.78 -35.61 -3.53
N ARG A 216 3.65 -35.88 -4.51
CA ARG A 216 3.90 -37.24 -5.01
C ARG A 216 4.54 -38.15 -3.96
N HIS A 217 5.41 -37.63 -3.10
CA HIS A 217 6.14 -38.41 -2.08
C HIS A 217 5.39 -38.49 -0.74
N SER A 218 4.35 -37.68 -0.51
CA SER A 218 3.73 -37.51 0.80
C SER A 218 2.35 -38.16 0.95
N ARG A 219 1.97 -39.12 0.08
CA ARG A 219 0.67 -39.83 0.14
C ARG A 219 0.36 -40.50 1.49
N THR A 220 1.29 -40.49 2.42
CA THR A 220 1.18 -41.15 3.75
C THR A 220 1.27 -40.17 4.92
N ARG A 221 1.46 -38.83 4.71
CA ARG A 221 1.59 -37.85 5.81
C ARG A 221 0.30 -37.04 5.94
N ALA A 222 -0.31 -37.13 7.12
CA ALA A 222 -1.64 -36.54 7.43
C ALA A 222 -1.75 -35.00 7.30
N HIS A 223 -0.64 -34.27 7.28
CA HIS A 223 -0.63 -32.78 7.31
C HIS A 223 -0.19 -32.13 5.98
N THR A 224 0.00 -32.90 4.91
CA THR A 224 0.46 -32.35 3.62
C THR A 224 -0.50 -31.33 2.99
N PRO A 225 -1.83 -31.49 3.02
CA PRO A 225 -2.76 -30.52 2.46
C PRO A 225 -2.65 -29.14 3.13
N GLN A 226 -2.64 -29.09 4.46
CA GLN A 226 -2.54 -27.83 5.24
C GLN A 226 -1.19 -27.13 5.02
N LEU A 227 -0.12 -27.93 4.84
CA LEU A 227 1.19 -27.41 4.50
C LEU A 227 1.19 -26.75 3.12
N ILE A 228 0.59 -27.37 2.12
CA ILE A 228 0.49 -26.84 0.76
C ILE A 228 -0.36 -25.56 0.77
N GLU A 229 -1.49 -25.56 1.48
CA GLU A 229 -2.38 -24.40 1.62
C GLU A 229 -1.64 -23.20 2.22
N LEU A 230 -0.92 -23.37 3.34
CA LEU A 230 -0.11 -22.30 3.93
C LEU A 230 0.96 -21.78 2.97
N ILE A 231 1.69 -22.67 2.31
CA ILE A 231 2.75 -22.28 1.37
C ILE A 231 2.15 -21.50 0.20
N THR A 232 1.01 -21.92 -0.32
CA THR A 232 0.31 -21.24 -1.40
C THR A 232 -0.16 -19.85 -0.97
N ASP A 233 -0.77 -19.73 0.22
CA ASP A 233 -1.19 -18.43 0.78
C ASP A 233 -0.01 -17.47 0.95
N ILE A 234 1.13 -17.91 1.49
CA ILE A 234 2.34 -17.10 1.58
C ILE A 234 2.81 -16.64 0.19
N ALA A 235 2.83 -17.54 -0.79
CA ALA A 235 3.26 -17.24 -2.14
C ALA A 235 2.32 -16.24 -2.83
N ASP A 236 1.02 -16.38 -2.65
CA ASP A 236 -0.01 -15.54 -3.27
C ASP A 236 0.01 -14.09 -2.77
N ARG A 237 0.60 -13.83 -1.59
CA ARG A 237 0.84 -12.49 -1.06
C ARG A 237 2.04 -11.77 -1.68
N SER A 238 2.81 -12.44 -2.55
CA SER A 238 3.99 -11.88 -3.23
C SER A 238 3.68 -11.67 -4.71
N TYR A 239 3.69 -10.42 -5.15
CA TYR A 239 3.38 -10.07 -6.53
C TYR A 239 4.12 -8.80 -6.96
N GLY A 240 4.24 -8.60 -8.27
CA GLY A 240 4.72 -7.37 -8.86
C GLY A 240 3.57 -6.51 -9.41
N VAL A 241 3.80 -5.22 -9.55
CA VAL A 241 2.91 -4.28 -10.24
C VAL A 241 3.71 -3.46 -11.23
N GLU A 242 3.27 -3.40 -12.49
CA GLU A 242 3.92 -2.62 -13.53
C GLU A 242 2.95 -1.59 -14.14
N PHE A 243 3.38 -0.33 -14.19
CA PHE A 243 2.70 0.73 -14.93
C PHE A 243 3.37 0.91 -16.29
N ARG A 244 2.73 0.42 -17.35
CA ARG A 244 3.26 0.46 -18.73
C ARG A 244 2.97 1.79 -19.41
N GLY A 245 3.88 2.22 -20.29
CA GLY A 245 3.74 3.48 -21.04
C GLY A 245 4.04 4.72 -20.20
N GLU A 246 3.72 5.88 -20.78
CA GLU A 246 3.93 7.20 -20.17
C GLU A 246 2.74 7.60 -19.27
N ILE A 247 2.57 6.90 -18.15
CA ILE A 247 1.53 7.19 -17.17
C ILE A 247 2.12 8.11 -16.10
N PRO A 248 1.60 9.35 -15.92
CA PRO A 248 2.03 10.24 -14.85
C PRO A 248 1.93 9.56 -13.48
N LEU A 249 2.89 9.83 -12.60
CA LEU A 249 2.93 9.19 -11.28
C LEU A 249 1.64 9.46 -10.49
N ALA A 250 1.10 10.66 -10.54
CA ALA A 250 -0.14 11.04 -9.85
C ALA A 250 -1.40 10.30 -10.37
N GLU A 251 -1.37 9.69 -11.56
CA GLU A 251 -2.45 8.83 -12.05
C GLU A 251 -2.36 7.39 -11.53
N ARG A 252 -1.17 6.95 -11.06
CA ARG A 252 -0.94 5.56 -10.67
C ARG A 252 -1.66 5.24 -9.38
N VAL A 253 -2.29 4.07 -9.36
CA VAL A 253 -3.01 3.54 -8.21
C VAL A 253 -2.57 2.10 -7.98
N LEU A 254 -2.03 1.82 -6.80
CA LEU A 254 -1.85 0.46 -6.31
C LEU A 254 -3.19 0.01 -5.74
N TRP A 255 -3.74 -1.02 -6.35
CA TRP A 255 -5.06 -1.57 -6.05
C TRP A 255 -4.90 -2.96 -5.44
N PRO A 256 -5.73 -3.35 -4.46
CA PRO A 256 -5.72 -4.70 -3.89
C PRO A 256 -5.66 -5.79 -4.95
N ALA A 257 -4.70 -6.71 -4.81
CA ALA A 257 -4.39 -7.74 -5.80
C ALA A 257 -4.49 -9.17 -5.25
N THR A 258 -4.57 -9.33 -3.93
CA THR A 258 -4.59 -10.62 -3.23
C THR A 258 -5.75 -10.72 -2.26
N ASP A 259 -6.11 -11.93 -1.84
CA ASP A 259 -7.17 -12.14 -0.86
C ASP A 259 -6.87 -11.45 0.48
N ALA A 260 -5.59 -11.40 0.88
CA ALA A 260 -5.15 -10.68 2.07
C ALA A 260 -5.40 -9.16 2.03
N GLU A 261 -5.67 -8.61 0.85
CA GLU A 261 -5.94 -7.19 0.59
C GLU A 261 -7.40 -6.93 0.18
N GLU A 262 -8.30 -7.92 0.31
CA GLU A 262 -9.66 -7.81 -0.24
C GLU A 262 -10.41 -6.56 0.25
N ALA A 263 -10.24 -6.17 1.51
CA ALA A 263 -10.79 -4.95 2.08
C ALA A 263 -9.86 -3.73 1.93
N GLY A 264 -8.59 -3.91 1.57
CA GLY A 264 -7.73 -2.79 1.17
C GLY A 264 -6.26 -2.87 1.53
N MET A 265 -5.53 -1.93 0.92
CA MET A 265 -4.15 -1.58 1.22
C MET A 265 -4.16 -0.29 2.05
N GLU A 266 -3.66 -0.35 3.30
CA GLU A 266 -3.78 0.74 4.25
C GLU A 266 -2.42 1.31 4.68
N ASP A 267 -2.36 2.62 4.90
CA ASP A 267 -1.34 3.31 5.69
C ASP A 267 0.10 3.09 5.19
N ALA A 268 0.32 3.25 3.89
CA ALA A 268 1.67 3.08 3.31
C ALA A 268 2.66 4.10 3.88
N ARG A 269 3.77 3.60 4.45
CA ARG A 269 4.85 4.35 5.10
C ARG A 269 6.09 4.29 4.25
N PHE A 270 6.21 5.22 3.33
CA PHE A 270 7.34 5.28 2.41
C PHE A 270 8.60 5.81 3.10
N VAL A 271 9.73 5.25 2.70
CA VAL A 271 11.07 5.71 3.04
C VAL A 271 11.98 5.60 1.82
N ARG A 272 12.80 6.60 1.59
CA ARG A 272 13.93 6.54 0.66
C ARG A 272 15.12 5.94 1.42
N PHE A 273 15.33 4.66 1.22
CA PHE A 273 16.40 3.91 1.86
C PHE A 273 17.69 4.02 1.03
N VAL A 274 18.78 4.35 1.68
CA VAL A 274 20.09 4.48 1.02
C VAL A 274 21.02 3.40 1.58
N GLU A 275 21.50 2.52 0.70
CA GLU A 275 22.52 1.54 1.03
C GLU A 275 23.91 2.19 1.15
N ASP A 276 24.87 1.47 1.75
CA ASP A 276 26.24 1.97 1.99
C ASP A 276 26.97 2.34 0.69
N ASP A 277 26.58 1.80 -0.46
CA ASP A 277 27.11 2.14 -1.78
C ASP A 277 26.45 3.38 -2.41
N GLY A 278 25.51 4.01 -1.71
CA GLY A 278 24.78 5.20 -2.15
C GLY A 278 23.59 4.91 -3.05
N GLN A 279 23.29 3.64 -3.37
CA GLN A 279 22.08 3.32 -4.13
C GLN A 279 20.84 3.55 -3.28
N ALA A 280 19.83 4.23 -3.86
CA ALA A 280 18.58 4.49 -3.22
C ALA A 280 17.49 3.53 -3.73
N THR A 281 16.73 2.98 -2.79
CA THR A 281 15.51 2.19 -3.05
C THR A 281 14.40 2.75 -2.17
N TYR A 282 13.20 2.83 -2.69
CA TYR A 282 12.04 3.22 -1.92
C TYR A 282 11.36 1.96 -1.39
N TYR A 283 11.25 1.90 -0.08
CA TYR A 283 10.46 0.89 0.62
C TYR A 283 9.22 1.54 1.20
N ALA A 284 8.12 0.81 1.22
CA ALA A 284 6.96 1.21 1.99
C ALA A 284 6.34 0.01 2.69
N THR A 285 6.24 0.08 4.01
CA THR A 285 5.41 -0.87 4.72
C THR A 285 3.96 -0.42 4.61
N TYR A 286 3.05 -1.36 4.42
CA TYR A 286 1.62 -1.10 4.46
C TYR A 286 0.88 -2.25 5.13
N THR A 287 -0.36 -2.00 5.53
CA THR A 287 -1.23 -3.02 6.09
C THR A 287 -2.15 -3.54 4.99
N ALA A 288 -2.05 -4.83 4.69
CA ALA A 288 -3.06 -5.56 3.94
C ALA A 288 -4.18 -5.96 4.90
N TYR A 289 -5.42 -5.75 4.49
CA TYR A 289 -6.62 -6.07 5.26
C TYR A 289 -7.61 -6.85 4.41
N ASP A 290 -8.02 -8.03 4.88
CA ASP A 290 -8.99 -8.89 4.19
C ASP A 290 -10.45 -8.69 4.63
N GLY A 291 -10.67 -7.83 5.63
CA GLY A 291 -11.97 -7.60 6.27
C GLY A 291 -12.05 -8.20 7.69
N VAL A 292 -11.15 -9.09 8.06
CA VAL A 292 -11.08 -9.77 9.36
C VAL A 292 -9.68 -9.64 9.97
N GLU A 293 -8.65 -10.02 9.22
CA GLU A 293 -7.26 -10.05 9.65
C GLU A 293 -6.43 -8.97 8.96
N ILE A 294 -5.36 -8.60 9.63
CA ILE A 294 -4.36 -7.67 9.08
C ILE A 294 -3.03 -8.38 8.93
N SER A 295 -2.31 -8.07 7.86
CA SER A 295 -0.93 -8.50 7.67
C SER A 295 -0.06 -7.34 7.18
N GLN A 296 1.21 -7.36 7.56
CA GLN A 296 2.17 -6.37 7.08
C GLN A 296 2.75 -6.82 5.75
N GLN A 297 2.84 -5.87 4.83
CA GLN A 297 3.44 -6.05 3.51
C GLN A 297 4.51 -4.98 3.28
N MET A 298 5.47 -5.30 2.42
CA MET A 298 6.51 -4.38 1.97
C MET A 298 6.36 -4.13 0.48
N LEU A 299 6.20 -2.89 0.09
CA LEU A 299 6.40 -2.43 -1.29
C LEU A 299 7.85 -2.04 -1.49
N THR A 300 8.42 -2.46 -2.61
CA THR A 300 9.76 -2.07 -3.06
C THR A 300 9.66 -1.45 -4.43
N THR A 301 10.27 -0.28 -4.63
CA THR A 301 10.36 0.38 -5.94
C THR A 301 11.61 1.25 -6.04
N LYS A 302 12.11 1.47 -7.27
CA LYS A 302 13.17 2.44 -7.56
C LYS A 302 12.68 3.67 -8.31
N ASP A 303 11.53 3.55 -8.96
CA ASP A 303 11.06 4.51 -9.97
C ASP A 303 9.55 4.83 -9.85
N PHE A 304 8.87 4.26 -8.87
CA PHE A 304 7.41 4.30 -8.72
C PHE A 304 6.63 3.81 -9.96
N ARG A 305 7.31 3.15 -10.91
CA ARG A 305 6.73 2.56 -12.12
C ARG A 305 6.57 1.05 -11.97
N THR A 306 7.54 0.43 -11.34
CA THR A 306 7.53 -0.99 -11.00
C THR A 306 7.57 -1.14 -9.49
N PHE A 307 6.73 -2.01 -8.97
CA PHE A 307 6.65 -2.33 -7.54
C PHE A 307 6.69 -3.83 -7.35
N ASP A 308 7.39 -4.26 -6.32
CA ASP A 308 7.26 -5.61 -5.76
C ASP A 308 6.59 -5.52 -4.40
N SER A 309 5.58 -6.35 -4.16
CA SER A 309 4.96 -6.55 -2.84
C SER A 309 5.41 -7.88 -2.28
N THR A 310 5.87 -7.88 -1.03
CA THR A 310 6.30 -9.08 -0.31
C THR A 310 5.81 -9.09 1.13
N PRO A 311 5.41 -10.24 1.70
CA PRO A 311 4.99 -10.31 3.09
C PRO A 311 6.12 -9.93 4.06
N MET A 312 5.75 -9.24 5.15
CA MET A 312 6.61 -9.05 6.31
C MET A 312 6.14 -9.95 7.44
N VAL A 313 7.05 -10.73 7.98
CA VAL A 313 6.74 -11.78 8.96
C VAL A 313 7.57 -11.65 10.25
N GLY A 314 7.14 -12.36 11.28
CA GLY A 314 7.78 -12.35 12.59
C GLY A 314 7.02 -11.51 13.61
N ALA A 315 7.35 -11.68 14.88
CA ALA A 315 6.62 -11.09 16.01
C ALA A 315 6.61 -9.55 16.00
N ALA A 316 7.67 -8.92 15.50
CA ALA A 316 7.75 -7.46 15.38
C ALA A 316 6.90 -6.89 14.24
N ALA A 317 6.50 -7.72 13.27
CA ALA A 317 5.61 -7.36 12.17
C ALA A 317 4.15 -7.80 12.39
N ALA A 318 3.80 -8.26 13.60
CA ALA A 318 2.48 -8.86 13.88
C ALA A 318 1.32 -7.86 13.93
N ASN A 319 1.58 -6.55 13.90
CA ASN A 319 0.56 -5.49 13.96
C ASN A 319 0.86 -4.39 12.96
N LYS A 320 -0.03 -3.40 12.87
CA LYS A 320 0.15 -2.18 12.04
C LYS A 320 1.32 -1.33 12.53
N GLY A 321 1.90 -0.55 11.63
CA GLY A 321 2.76 0.57 11.98
C GLY A 321 4.26 0.31 11.98
N LEU A 322 4.72 -0.79 11.38
CA LEU A 322 6.14 -0.95 11.14
C LEU A 322 6.62 0.12 10.16
N ALA A 323 7.77 0.78 10.46
CA ALA A 323 8.33 1.84 9.63
C ALA A 323 9.86 1.79 9.65
N LEU A 324 10.46 1.59 8.48
CA LEU A 324 11.91 1.42 8.34
C LEU A 324 12.66 2.72 8.60
N PHE A 325 13.86 2.61 9.18
CA PHE A 325 14.86 3.67 9.15
C PHE A 325 15.41 3.84 7.71
N PRO A 326 15.88 5.04 7.35
CA PRO A 326 16.29 5.33 5.97
C PRO A 326 17.65 4.73 5.56
N ARG A 327 18.34 4.05 6.45
CA ARG A 327 19.59 3.31 6.22
C ARG A 327 19.79 2.22 7.26
N ARG A 328 20.79 1.40 7.06
CA ARG A 328 21.22 0.41 8.07
C ARG A 328 21.81 1.09 9.29
N ILE A 329 21.59 0.48 10.44
CA ILE A 329 22.21 0.86 11.71
C ILE A 329 23.06 -0.32 12.15
N HIS A 330 24.35 -0.11 12.31
CA HIS A 330 25.35 -1.16 12.58
C HIS A 330 25.23 -2.37 11.62
N GLY A 331 25.04 -2.09 10.33
CA GLY A 331 24.94 -3.12 9.28
C GLY A 331 23.60 -3.86 9.20
N ARG A 332 22.62 -3.56 10.07
CA ARG A 332 21.31 -4.20 10.13
C ARG A 332 20.20 -3.25 9.69
N PHE A 333 19.14 -3.80 9.16
CA PHE A 333 17.88 -3.06 9.02
C PHE A 333 17.32 -2.74 10.40
N ALA A 334 16.77 -1.55 10.53
CA ALA A 334 16.08 -1.10 11.72
C ALA A 334 14.69 -0.59 11.36
N ALA A 335 13.72 -0.74 12.25
CA ALA A 335 12.37 -0.25 12.06
C ALA A 335 11.74 0.15 13.39
N MET A 336 10.92 1.20 13.37
CA MET A 336 9.93 1.42 14.43
C MET A 336 8.84 0.36 14.31
N SER A 337 8.39 -0.17 15.43
CA SER A 337 7.31 -1.15 15.49
C SER A 337 6.34 -0.82 16.65
N ARG A 338 5.15 -1.37 16.58
CA ARG A 338 4.12 -1.32 17.61
C ARG A 338 3.44 -2.69 17.73
N SER A 339 4.23 -3.73 17.87
CA SER A 339 3.74 -5.10 17.92
C SER A 339 2.82 -5.40 19.12
N ASP A 340 3.00 -4.68 20.21
CA ASP A 340 2.16 -4.74 21.44
C ASP A 340 0.86 -3.92 21.33
N ARG A 341 0.65 -3.15 20.25
CA ARG A 341 -0.48 -2.24 19.99
C ARG A 341 -0.53 -0.98 20.86
N GLU A 342 0.39 -0.80 21.76
CA GLU A 342 0.31 0.24 22.82
C GLU A 342 1.54 1.15 22.83
N SER A 343 2.75 0.60 22.56
CA SER A 343 4.02 1.28 22.76
C SER A 343 4.82 1.39 21.46
N ASN A 344 5.74 2.34 21.36
CA ASN A 344 6.76 2.33 20.33
C ASN A 344 7.91 1.41 20.75
N THR A 345 8.30 0.55 19.83
CA THR A 345 9.46 -0.33 19.97
C THR A 345 10.37 -0.17 18.76
N VAL A 346 11.65 -0.52 18.89
CA VAL A 346 12.61 -0.61 17.79
C VAL A 346 12.91 -2.07 17.51
N ALA A 347 12.84 -2.46 16.25
CA ALA A 347 13.19 -3.80 15.78
C ALA A 347 14.44 -3.74 14.92
N PHE A 348 15.28 -4.78 15.01
CA PHE A 348 16.46 -4.96 14.15
C PHE A 348 16.39 -6.29 13.43
N SER A 349 16.78 -6.30 12.16
CA SER A 349 16.82 -7.51 11.35
C SER A 349 17.98 -7.52 10.36
N ASP A 350 18.48 -8.71 10.06
CA ASP A 350 19.42 -8.93 8.96
C ASP A 350 18.66 -9.13 7.62
N HIS A 351 17.36 -9.40 7.69
CA HIS A 351 16.47 -9.61 6.54
C HIS A 351 15.38 -8.56 6.47
N LEU A 352 15.14 -8.02 5.28
CA LEU A 352 14.13 -6.97 5.07
C LEU A 352 12.69 -7.45 5.38
N SER A 353 12.41 -8.73 5.13
CA SER A 353 11.07 -9.31 5.26
C SER A 353 10.80 -10.01 6.60
N VAL A 354 11.81 -10.25 7.46
CA VAL A 354 11.67 -11.06 8.68
C VAL A 354 12.05 -10.27 9.93
N TRP A 355 11.08 -10.02 10.82
CA TRP A 355 11.22 -9.16 11.99
C TRP A 355 10.77 -9.89 13.26
N THR A 356 11.69 -10.45 14.03
CA THR A 356 11.40 -11.38 15.13
C THR A 356 11.43 -10.76 16.52
N THR A 357 12.26 -9.76 16.74
CA THR A 357 12.50 -9.18 18.07
C THR A 357 12.34 -7.69 18.08
N THR A 358 11.82 -7.17 19.21
CA THR A 358 11.70 -5.73 19.48
C THR A 358 12.35 -5.37 20.79
N GLN A 359 12.79 -4.12 20.89
CA GLN A 359 13.20 -3.47 22.14
C GLN A 359 12.27 -2.30 22.40
N GLU A 360 11.78 -2.20 23.63
CA GLU A 360 10.92 -1.11 24.05
C GLU A 360 11.67 0.24 23.98
N CYS A 361 11.01 1.25 23.41
CA CYS A 361 11.57 2.58 23.24
C CYS A 361 10.74 3.64 23.98
N GLN A 362 9.41 3.63 23.79
CA GLN A 362 8.51 4.64 24.35
C GLN A 362 7.19 4.05 24.79
N LYS A 363 6.76 4.38 26.03
CA LYS A 363 5.41 4.10 26.55
C LYS A 363 4.54 5.36 26.59
N PRO A 364 3.21 5.21 26.56
CA PRO A 364 2.29 6.30 26.86
C PRO A 364 2.62 6.97 28.20
N SER A 365 2.69 8.29 28.23
CA SER A 365 3.03 9.04 29.44
C SER A 365 2.26 10.34 29.59
N ALA A 366 1.73 10.89 28.50
CA ALA A 366 0.95 12.11 28.49
C ALA A 366 -0.56 11.81 28.35
N VAL A 367 -1.42 12.76 28.74
CA VAL A 367 -2.88 12.60 28.66
C VAL A 367 -3.34 12.33 27.22
N TRP A 368 -2.70 12.94 26.24
CA TRP A 368 -3.02 12.74 24.83
C TRP A 368 -2.52 11.40 24.25
N GLU A 369 -1.77 10.60 25.01
CA GLU A 369 -1.29 9.25 24.68
C GLU A 369 -2.01 8.15 25.48
N THR A 370 -2.97 8.48 26.34
CA THR A 370 -3.49 7.60 27.40
C THR A 370 -4.02 6.25 26.92
N LEU A 371 -4.59 6.19 25.70
CA LEU A 371 -5.14 4.96 25.15
C LEU A 371 -4.08 4.13 24.41
N GLN A 372 -3.22 4.78 23.66
CA GLN A 372 -2.11 4.16 22.92
C GLN A 372 -1.22 5.23 22.29
N LEU A 373 -0.04 4.82 21.90
CA LEU A 373 0.84 5.60 21.03
C LEU A 373 1.43 4.72 19.92
N GLY A 374 2.03 5.36 18.91
CA GLY A 374 2.73 4.70 17.83
C GLY A 374 3.53 5.73 17.01
N ASN A 375 4.24 5.27 15.99
CA ASN A 375 4.96 6.14 15.08
C ASN A 375 4.04 6.65 13.93
N CYS A 376 4.42 7.79 13.34
CA CYS A 376 3.81 8.38 12.14
C CYS A 376 4.70 8.19 10.89
N GLY A 377 5.28 7.01 10.71
CA GLY A 377 6.13 6.70 9.58
C GLY A 377 7.60 6.56 9.95
N SER A 378 8.44 6.58 8.92
CA SER A 378 9.88 6.35 9.03
C SER A 378 10.59 7.47 9.79
N PRO A 379 11.58 7.13 10.65
CA PRO A 379 12.42 8.12 11.29
C PRO A 379 13.17 8.99 10.29
N LEU A 380 13.37 10.25 10.63
CA LEU A 380 14.09 11.23 9.83
C LEU A 380 15.49 11.46 10.45
N GLU A 381 16.53 11.26 9.67
CA GLU A 381 17.88 11.52 10.13
C GLU A 381 18.15 13.02 10.24
N THR A 382 18.64 13.46 11.40
CA THR A 382 19.05 14.84 11.63
C THR A 382 20.44 14.86 12.27
N GLY A 383 21.10 16.00 12.25
CA GLY A 383 22.39 16.16 12.94
C GLY A 383 22.31 15.98 14.46
N ALA A 384 21.12 16.03 15.06
CA ALA A 384 20.90 15.90 16.50
C ALA A 384 20.44 14.48 16.92
N GLY A 385 19.97 13.65 15.98
CA GLY A 385 19.41 12.33 16.28
C GLY A 385 18.39 11.91 15.23
N TRP A 386 17.75 10.76 15.45
CA TRP A 386 16.61 10.29 14.68
C TRP A 386 15.34 11.00 15.14
N LEU A 387 14.80 11.91 14.35
CA LEU A 387 13.51 12.52 14.62
C LEU A 387 12.38 11.53 14.25
N VAL A 388 11.63 11.09 15.24
CA VAL A 388 10.46 10.20 15.05
C VAL A 388 9.20 10.99 15.37
N LEU A 389 8.35 11.17 14.37
CA LEU A 389 7.00 11.67 14.59
C LEU A 389 6.16 10.54 15.18
N THR A 390 5.41 10.85 16.24
CA THR A 390 4.58 9.89 16.95
C THR A 390 3.12 10.30 16.89
N HIS A 391 2.21 9.34 16.99
CA HIS A 391 0.82 9.64 17.28
C HIS A 391 0.44 9.11 18.65
N GLY A 392 -0.38 9.85 19.35
CA GLY A 392 -1.02 9.42 20.57
C GLY A 392 -2.53 9.46 20.43
N VAL A 393 -3.23 8.59 21.14
CA VAL A 393 -4.68 8.58 21.24
C VAL A 393 -5.06 8.87 22.68
N GLY A 394 -5.74 9.97 22.89
CA GLY A 394 -6.18 10.45 24.18
C GLY A 394 -7.69 10.31 24.40
N PRO A 395 -8.21 10.98 25.44
CA PRO A 395 -9.65 11.01 25.74
C PRO A 395 -10.50 11.41 24.53
N MET A 396 -11.72 10.91 24.47
CA MET A 396 -12.64 11.06 23.31
C MET A 396 -12.08 10.49 22.02
N ARG A 397 -11.12 9.57 22.09
CA ARG A 397 -10.41 8.99 20.94
C ARG A 397 -9.78 10.07 20.04
N THR A 398 -9.28 11.15 20.66
CA THR A 398 -8.62 12.21 19.93
C THR A 398 -7.21 11.78 19.55
N TYR A 399 -6.91 11.77 18.25
CA TYR A 399 -5.57 11.50 17.74
C TYR A 399 -4.79 12.80 17.64
N SER A 400 -3.55 12.75 18.12
CA SER A 400 -2.62 13.89 18.08
C SER A 400 -1.25 13.41 17.62
N ILE A 401 -0.46 14.29 17.03
CA ILE A 401 0.90 14.00 16.57
C ILE A 401 1.88 14.67 17.54
N GLY A 402 2.89 13.92 17.99
CA GLY A 402 4.01 14.40 18.77
C GLY A 402 5.33 14.08 18.11
N ALA A 403 6.44 14.27 18.82
CA ALA A 403 7.76 13.94 18.33
C ALA A 403 8.70 13.53 19.46
N ILE A 404 9.58 12.58 19.14
CA ILE A 404 10.72 12.19 19.97
C ILE A 404 12.00 12.23 19.13
N LEU A 405 13.12 12.36 19.81
CA LEU A 405 14.46 12.28 19.22
C LEU A 405 15.17 11.08 19.80
N LEU A 406 15.63 10.16 18.93
CA LEU A 406 16.40 8.99 19.33
C LEU A 406 17.89 9.21 19.05
N ASP A 407 18.72 8.53 19.81
CA ASP A 407 20.16 8.53 19.60
C ASP A 407 20.51 7.91 18.23
N LEU A 408 21.51 8.46 17.54
CA LEU A 408 21.90 8.00 16.18
C LEU A 408 22.52 6.60 16.21
N ASP A 409 23.29 6.29 17.27
CA ASP A 409 23.98 5.00 17.40
C ASP A 409 23.11 3.96 18.11
N ASP A 410 22.29 4.40 19.08
CA ASP A 410 21.36 3.52 19.79
C ASP A 410 19.93 4.06 19.68
N PRO A 411 19.20 3.74 18.61
CA PRO A 411 17.84 4.24 18.40
C PRO A 411 16.80 3.70 19.38
N THR A 412 17.18 2.85 20.32
CA THR A 412 16.30 2.45 21.43
C THR A 412 16.28 3.49 22.55
N ARG A 413 17.24 4.43 22.55
CA ARG A 413 17.40 5.46 23.55
C ARG A 413 16.80 6.79 23.09
N ILE A 414 15.79 7.26 23.82
CA ILE A 414 15.24 8.61 23.65
C ILE A 414 16.24 9.62 24.27
N ILE A 415 16.63 10.63 23.50
CA ILE A 415 17.49 11.74 23.90
C ILE A 415 16.76 13.07 23.95
N GLY A 416 15.52 13.13 23.41
CA GLY A 416 14.66 14.30 23.47
C GLY A 416 13.20 13.94 23.23
N ARG A 417 12.27 14.69 23.84
CA ARG A 417 10.82 14.52 23.65
C ARG A 417 10.15 15.89 23.65
N LEU A 418 9.15 16.10 22.79
CA LEU A 418 8.25 17.22 22.95
C LEU A 418 7.35 17.01 24.20
N PRO A 419 7.26 18.00 25.09
CA PRO A 419 6.41 17.90 26.27
C PRO A 419 4.90 18.08 25.97
N PHE A 420 4.54 18.39 24.72
CA PHE A 420 3.18 18.62 24.27
C PHE A 420 3.00 18.02 22.86
N ALA A 421 1.76 17.83 22.43
CA ALA A 421 1.45 17.43 21.08
C ALA A 421 1.84 18.53 20.07
N LEU A 422 2.60 18.14 19.02
CA LEU A 422 3.01 19.02 17.93
C LEU A 422 1.79 19.47 17.10
N LEU A 423 0.85 18.55 16.90
CA LEU A 423 -0.38 18.79 16.15
C LEU A 423 -1.55 18.04 16.79
N HIS A 424 -2.70 18.70 16.89
CA HIS A 424 -3.96 18.11 17.31
C HIS A 424 -5.10 18.69 16.48
N PRO A 425 -6.26 18.02 16.35
CA PRO A 425 -7.37 18.52 15.54
C PRO A 425 -7.80 19.91 15.99
N ALA A 426 -7.73 20.91 15.12
CA ALA A 426 -8.30 22.23 15.35
C ALA A 426 -9.84 22.16 15.45
N ALA A 427 -10.49 23.22 15.86
CA ALA A 427 -11.94 23.21 16.07
C ALA A 427 -12.73 22.88 14.80
N ASP A 428 -12.23 23.31 13.64
CA ASP A 428 -12.77 23.08 12.31
C ASP A 428 -12.25 21.78 11.63
N GLU A 429 -11.32 21.06 12.28
CA GLU A 429 -10.78 19.79 11.80
C GLU A 429 -11.34 18.57 12.56
N ARG A 430 -12.30 18.77 13.46
CA ARG A 430 -12.87 17.71 14.30
C ARG A 430 -13.91 16.86 13.60
N ASP A 431 -14.53 17.40 12.57
CA ASP A 431 -15.55 16.70 11.80
C ASP A 431 -14.91 15.93 10.64
N GLY A 432 -15.47 14.77 10.27
CA GLY A 432 -14.97 13.98 9.18
C GLY A 432 -15.51 12.55 9.17
N TYR A 433 -14.94 11.70 8.33
CA TYR A 433 -15.26 10.28 8.26
C TYR A 433 -14.93 9.58 9.58
N VAL A 434 -13.79 9.93 10.21
CA VAL A 434 -13.47 9.57 11.59
C VAL A 434 -13.23 10.85 12.38
N PRO A 435 -14.12 11.26 13.28
CA PRO A 435 -13.99 12.51 14.03
C PRO A 435 -12.77 12.55 14.95
N ASN A 436 -12.24 13.77 15.19
CA ASN A 436 -11.14 14.06 16.10
C ASN A 436 -9.81 13.38 15.74
N VAL A 437 -9.52 13.17 14.44
CA VAL A 437 -8.31 12.51 13.98
C VAL A 437 -7.43 13.46 13.17
N VAL A 438 -6.16 13.59 13.60
CA VAL A 438 -5.04 13.99 12.74
C VAL A 438 -4.03 12.84 12.72
N TYR A 439 -3.61 12.42 11.52
CA TYR A 439 -2.73 11.27 11.37
C TYR A 439 -1.82 11.39 10.17
N SER A 440 -0.59 10.87 10.28
CA SER A 440 0.39 10.83 9.19
C SER A 440 1.07 9.47 9.10
N CYS A 441 1.52 9.13 7.91
CA CYS A 441 2.33 7.95 7.62
C CYS A 441 3.77 8.28 7.19
N GLY A 442 4.18 9.55 7.25
CA GLY A 442 5.54 9.96 6.94
C GLY A 442 5.66 11.45 6.69
N ALA A 443 6.84 11.98 6.96
CA ALA A 443 7.20 13.39 6.77
C ALA A 443 8.53 13.50 6.01
N LEU A 444 8.87 14.70 5.59
CA LEU A 444 10.09 15.03 4.85
C LEU A 444 10.77 16.24 5.51
N VAL A 445 12.09 16.21 5.57
CA VAL A 445 12.90 17.39 5.90
C VAL A 445 13.54 17.91 4.61
N HIS A 446 13.32 19.20 4.31
CA HIS A 446 13.97 19.90 3.22
C HIS A 446 14.59 21.19 3.77
N ALA A 447 15.89 21.39 3.53
CA ALA A 447 16.67 22.42 4.18
C ALA A 447 16.47 22.34 5.71
N ASP A 448 16.05 23.41 6.35
CA ASP A 448 15.76 23.45 7.80
C ASP A 448 14.25 23.39 8.09
N THR A 449 13.44 22.82 7.20
CA THR A 449 11.99 22.73 7.37
C THR A 449 11.51 21.28 7.39
N LEU A 450 10.79 20.90 8.44
CA LEU A 450 10.00 19.68 8.48
C LEU A 450 8.68 19.94 7.74
N VAL A 451 8.38 19.13 6.75
CA VAL A 451 7.11 19.10 6.00
C VAL A 451 6.33 17.88 6.45
N LEU A 452 5.20 18.11 7.09
CA LEU A 452 4.32 17.09 7.65
C LEU A 452 2.97 17.10 6.95
N PRO A 453 2.72 16.22 5.97
CA PRO A 453 1.38 15.97 5.48
C PRO A 453 0.60 15.17 6.53
N TYR A 454 -0.67 15.50 6.74
CA TYR A 454 -1.53 14.81 7.71
C TYR A 454 -2.97 14.70 7.23
N GLY A 455 -3.61 13.60 7.59
CA GLY A 455 -5.05 13.41 7.39
C GLY A 455 -5.84 14.20 8.43
N ILE A 456 -6.99 14.73 8.01
CA ILE A 456 -7.95 15.50 8.80
C ILE A 456 -9.25 14.72 8.81
N GLY A 457 -9.66 14.19 9.96
CA GLY A 457 -10.91 13.44 10.11
C GLY A 457 -11.08 12.27 9.16
N ASP A 458 -9.98 11.69 8.64
CA ASP A 458 -9.93 10.71 7.57
C ASP A 458 -10.68 11.09 6.27
N CYS A 459 -10.92 12.40 6.02
CA CYS A 459 -11.63 12.86 4.82
C CYS A 459 -10.83 13.81 3.94
N ALA A 460 -9.80 14.44 4.48
CA ALA A 460 -8.96 15.39 3.75
C ALA A 460 -7.51 15.34 4.24
N ILE A 461 -6.61 15.96 3.47
CA ILE A 461 -5.18 16.06 3.80
C ILE A 461 -4.80 17.52 3.92
N GLY A 462 -4.18 17.85 5.06
CA GLY A 462 -3.49 19.11 5.33
C GLY A 462 -1.98 18.97 5.21
N ILE A 463 -1.28 20.10 5.15
CA ILE A 463 0.19 20.17 5.25
C ILE A 463 0.53 21.14 6.38
N ALA A 464 1.34 20.68 7.31
CA ALA A 464 1.95 21.53 8.33
C ALA A 464 3.46 21.63 8.04
N THR A 465 4.03 22.78 8.33
CA THR A 465 5.50 23.00 8.26
C THR A 465 5.98 23.61 9.57
N VAL A 466 7.18 23.23 9.99
CA VAL A 466 7.84 23.80 11.17
C VAL A 466 9.35 23.88 10.92
N ALA A 467 9.99 24.96 11.40
CA ALA A 467 11.44 25.08 11.37
C ALA A 467 12.07 23.96 12.23
N LEU A 468 12.88 23.11 11.62
CA LEU A 468 13.52 21.97 12.31
C LEU A 468 14.35 22.40 13.52
N PRO A 469 15.16 23.49 13.47
CA PRO A 469 15.90 23.97 14.65
C PRO A 469 15.00 24.36 15.82
N GLU A 470 13.83 24.97 15.54
CA GLU A 470 12.86 25.35 16.60
C GLU A 470 12.23 24.11 17.22
N LEU A 471 11.85 23.12 16.40
CA LEU A 471 11.32 21.85 16.85
C LEU A 471 12.30 21.12 17.75
N LEU A 472 13.56 21.01 17.32
CA LEU A 472 14.61 20.33 18.10
C LEU A 472 14.92 21.08 19.40
N ALA A 473 14.94 22.43 19.38
CA ALA A 473 15.16 23.25 20.57
C ALA A 473 14.02 23.14 21.61
N ALA A 474 12.80 22.82 21.19
CA ALA A 474 11.65 22.61 22.06
C ALA A 474 11.63 21.23 22.75
N MET A 475 12.50 20.30 22.32
CA MET A 475 12.58 18.97 22.91
C MET A 475 13.32 19.01 24.24
N GLN A 476 12.78 18.29 25.21
CA GLN A 476 13.36 18.11 26.54
C GLN A 476 13.98 16.71 26.64
N PRO A 477 15.08 16.54 27.40
CA PRO A 477 15.71 15.25 27.65
C PRO A 477 14.78 14.22 28.32
#